data_c7ca225c5658f3e0dcda1725d09b66b4
#
_entry.id   c7ca225c5658f3e0dcda1725d09b66b4
#
_cell.length_a   1.000
_cell.length_b   1.000
_cell.length_c   1.000
_cell.angle_alpha   90.00
_cell.angle_beta   90.00
_cell.angle_gamma   90.00
#
_symmetry.space_group_name_H-M   'P 1'
#
loop_
_entity.id
_entity.type
_entity.pdbx_description
1 polymer ?
#
loop_
_entity_poly.entity_id
_entity_poly.type
_entity_poly.pdbx_seq_one_letter_code
_entity_poly.pdbx_strand_id
1 'polypeptide(L)'
;MSKFTRTGGSSSVDLSRVAIQKSPSLLDDRLGVYRNKITQNEIDVMLKQHQAFVEQRVTGVRAHFKLCELSNLDLSGSVLASADFTGAKLHNTLLRGADLRMTNFYAADLAEADLMHADLTAADMRGAILRGAVMISCNLTSADFRNGTLALARNGELVSVQSSAEADLSKAVIMRATLSRARLSDSFVMQTDLRDADLRGSILCKANLSDSNLTGCDLTSCDLTEANLEGANLEGAIMTGAILRHANLKGANLIGAILDGVDLTLANMEDVKTIEQLAGMEESLADMLTAHAKWIETNGTQGRQLDLSGKDLTGMDLSRMTLSAGIFRGAVLRNANLSRSALLMADLSSADLRGANIRNANMRGARLIRSMLVGADMTGVLASPINIQGHDWQTNLERARLGKAILVGADLTGANLSGADLRQAQIRNVSIKGADLTDANLTNADLRGVDFAKCKLTNAKGLPDLDDLEGDD
;
A
#
# COMPACT_ATOMS: atom_id res chain seq x y z
N MET A 1 44.51 -45.48 52.11
CA MET A 1 44.14 -44.34 52.97
C MET A 1 43.94 -43.11 52.13
N SER A 2 42.93 -42.37 52.44
CA SER A 2 42.51 -41.06 51.90
C SER A 2 41.54 -41.08 50.70
N LYS A 3 40.27 -40.92 51.03
CA LYS A 3 39.14 -40.69 50.19
C LYS A 3 39.15 -39.22 49.68
N PHE A 4 39.02 -38.99 48.37
CA PHE A 4 38.61 -37.69 47.82
C PHE A 4 37.18 -37.81 47.33
N THR A 5 36.26 -37.24 48.07
CA THR A 5 34.88 -37.00 47.67
C THR A 5 34.83 -35.78 46.81
N ARG A 6 34.43 -35.95 45.53
CA ARG A 6 34.00 -34.83 44.62
C ARG A 6 32.56 -34.54 44.90
N THR A 7 32.27 -33.41 45.51
CA THR A 7 30.95 -32.76 45.48
C THR A 7 30.89 -31.85 44.27
N GLY A 8 30.28 -32.31 43.20
CA GLY A 8 29.92 -31.51 42.06
C GLY A 8 28.42 -31.24 42.14
N GLY A 9 28.05 -30.10 42.74
CA GLY A 9 26.69 -29.62 42.69
C GLY A 9 26.42 -28.97 41.34
N SER A 10 25.78 -29.67 40.41
CA SER A 10 25.13 -29.05 39.27
C SER A 10 23.80 -28.50 39.75
N SER A 11 23.71 -27.19 39.98
CA SER A 11 22.44 -26.51 40.15
C SER A 11 21.76 -26.45 38.76
N SER A 12 21.00 -27.49 38.45
CA SER A 12 20.00 -27.40 37.42
C SER A 12 18.92 -26.40 37.90
N VAL A 13 18.96 -25.19 37.38
CA VAL A 13 17.84 -24.25 37.55
C VAL A 13 16.63 -24.90 36.88
N ASP A 14 15.68 -25.33 37.70
CA ASP A 14 14.40 -25.88 37.27
C ASP A 14 13.58 -24.73 36.67
N LEU A 15 13.72 -24.54 35.35
CA LEU A 15 13.00 -23.50 34.55
C LEU A 15 11.51 -23.78 34.44
N SER A 16 10.99 -24.92 34.93
CA SER A 16 9.57 -25.24 34.94
C SER A 16 8.79 -24.45 36.02
N ARG A 17 9.50 -23.70 36.89
CA ARG A 17 8.92 -22.88 37.97
C ARG A 17 9.36 -21.43 37.94
N VAL A 18 9.52 -20.81 36.79
CA VAL A 18 9.39 -19.36 36.75
C VAL A 18 7.89 -19.07 36.90
N ALA A 19 7.41 -19.22 38.15
CA ALA A 19 6.13 -18.67 38.53
C ALA A 19 6.22 -17.18 38.24
N ILE A 20 5.49 -16.73 37.24
CA ILE A 20 5.20 -15.31 37.00
C ILE A 20 4.81 -14.76 38.37
N GLN A 21 5.74 -14.07 39.05
CA GLN A 21 5.39 -13.31 40.22
C GLN A 21 4.27 -12.41 39.77
N LYS A 22 3.07 -12.56 40.33
CA LYS A 22 1.89 -11.78 39.97
C LYS A 22 2.23 -10.31 40.13
N SER A 23 2.61 -9.70 39.02
CA SER A 23 2.61 -8.23 38.91
C SER A 23 1.21 -7.76 39.30
N PRO A 24 1.04 -6.63 39.96
CA PRO A 24 -0.29 -6.16 40.38
C PRO A 24 -1.23 -6.15 39.19
N SER A 25 -2.27 -6.97 39.24
CA SER A 25 -3.30 -7.02 38.20
C SER A 25 -4.00 -5.68 38.17
N LEU A 26 -3.93 -4.96 37.03
CA LEU A 26 -4.72 -3.77 36.82
C LEU A 26 -6.18 -4.19 36.57
N LEU A 27 -7.12 -3.56 37.27
CA LEU A 27 -8.53 -3.67 36.96
C LEU A 27 -8.77 -2.85 35.69
N ASP A 28 -9.25 -3.47 34.61
CA ASP A 28 -9.77 -2.71 33.48
C ASP A 28 -11.13 -2.16 33.92
N ASP A 29 -11.17 -0.88 34.29
CA ASP A 29 -12.34 -0.21 34.89
C ASP A 29 -13.60 -0.28 34.01
N ARG A 30 -13.43 -0.50 32.69
CA ARG A 30 -14.57 -0.61 31.75
C ARG A 30 -15.18 -2.01 31.70
N LEU A 31 -14.37 -3.05 31.94
CA LEU A 31 -14.76 -4.44 31.70
C LEU A 31 -14.71 -5.30 32.95
N GLY A 32 -14.18 -4.81 34.08
CA GLY A 32 -14.01 -5.57 35.30
C GLY A 32 -13.13 -6.82 35.17
N VAL A 33 -12.22 -6.82 34.19
CA VAL A 33 -11.29 -7.93 33.90
C VAL A 33 -9.91 -7.59 34.44
N TYR A 34 -9.34 -8.52 35.21
CA TYR A 34 -7.95 -8.38 35.66
C TYR A 34 -7.00 -8.79 34.54
N ARG A 35 -6.09 -7.88 34.14
CA ARG A 35 -5.06 -8.15 33.15
C ARG A 35 -3.70 -8.30 33.82
N ASN A 36 -2.96 -9.34 33.47
CA ASN A 36 -1.56 -9.46 33.88
C ASN A 36 -0.74 -8.41 33.17
N LYS A 37 -0.18 -7.46 33.90
CA LYS A 37 0.77 -6.48 33.33
C LYS A 37 2.12 -7.15 33.17
N ILE A 38 2.66 -7.08 31.95
CA ILE A 38 3.99 -7.60 31.61
C ILE A 38 4.93 -6.41 31.44
N THR A 39 6.12 -6.53 32.03
CA THR A 39 7.20 -5.52 31.88
C THR A 39 8.05 -5.81 30.65
N GLN A 40 8.83 -4.83 30.17
CA GLN A 40 9.74 -5.02 29.05
C GLN A 40 10.73 -6.15 29.30
N ASN A 41 11.32 -6.24 30.51
CA ASN A 41 12.27 -7.30 30.85
C ASN A 41 11.64 -8.70 30.81
N GLU A 42 10.39 -8.84 31.26
CA GLU A 42 9.67 -10.11 31.23
C GLU A 42 9.36 -10.54 29.80
N ILE A 43 8.90 -9.59 28.96
CA ILE A 43 8.58 -9.90 27.58
C ILE A 43 9.83 -10.27 26.78
N ASP A 44 10.98 -9.63 27.03
CA ASP A 44 12.24 -9.95 26.35
C ASP A 44 12.69 -11.41 26.60
N VAL A 45 12.42 -11.93 27.79
CA VAL A 45 12.66 -13.34 28.11
C VAL A 45 11.70 -14.26 27.37
N MET A 46 10.40 -13.89 27.35
CA MET A 46 9.36 -14.66 26.66
C MET A 46 9.60 -14.68 25.15
N LEU A 47 10.04 -13.57 24.55
CA LEU A 47 10.38 -13.48 23.12
C LEU A 47 11.51 -14.41 22.73
N LYS A 48 12.59 -14.49 23.55
CA LYS A 48 13.71 -15.44 23.32
C LYS A 48 13.25 -16.89 23.37
N GLN A 49 12.37 -17.22 24.32
CA GLN A 49 11.80 -18.57 24.41
C GLN A 49 10.89 -18.88 23.23
N HIS A 50 10.10 -17.91 22.77
CA HIS A 50 9.23 -18.07 21.62
C HIS A 50 10.02 -18.18 20.31
N GLN A 51 11.08 -17.41 20.15
CA GLN A 51 11.98 -17.57 19.01
C GLN A 51 12.54 -18.98 18.94
N ALA A 52 13.00 -19.53 20.09
CA ALA A 52 13.45 -20.92 20.16
C ALA A 52 12.34 -21.93 19.81
N PHE A 53 11.07 -21.62 20.14
CA PHE A 53 9.91 -22.43 19.73
C PHE A 53 9.71 -22.40 18.20
N VAL A 54 9.73 -21.22 17.58
CA VAL A 54 9.60 -21.09 16.12
C VAL A 54 10.73 -21.80 15.38
N GLU A 55 11.95 -21.76 15.93
CA GLU A 55 13.13 -22.47 15.43
C GLU A 55 13.12 -23.98 15.77
N GLN A 56 12.06 -24.51 16.37
CA GLN A 56 11.89 -25.91 16.79
C GLN A 56 12.99 -26.42 17.74
N ARG A 57 13.57 -25.53 18.54
CA ARG A 57 14.55 -25.93 19.57
C ARG A 57 13.86 -26.57 20.76
N VAL A 58 14.52 -27.54 21.42
CA VAL A 58 13.97 -28.32 22.56
C VAL A 58 13.54 -27.43 23.74
N THR A 59 14.17 -26.27 23.91
CA THR A 59 13.88 -25.31 24.99
C THR A 59 12.84 -24.26 24.61
N GLY A 60 12.29 -24.34 23.38
CA GLY A 60 11.34 -23.37 22.88
C GLY A 60 9.97 -23.48 23.56
N VAL A 61 9.41 -22.35 23.95
CA VAL A 61 8.07 -22.24 24.54
C VAL A 61 7.25 -21.23 23.75
N ARG A 62 6.08 -21.63 23.28
CA ARG A 62 5.15 -20.74 22.58
C ARG A 62 4.71 -19.59 23.50
N ALA A 63 4.79 -18.36 23.01
CA ALA A 63 4.34 -17.21 23.78
C ALA A 63 2.80 -17.16 23.86
N HIS A 64 2.29 -16.97 25.06
CA HIS A 64 0.89 -16.81 25.37
C HIS A 64 0.67 -15.51 26.14
N PHE A 65 0.09 -14.51 25.45
CA PHE A 65 -0.20 -13.19 26.00
C PHE A 65 -1.72 -12.95 26.14
N LYS A 66 -2.49 -14.04 26.21
CA LYS A 66 -3.95 -13.97 26.35
C LYS A 66 -4.34 -13.08 27.52
N LEU A 67 -5.17 -12.05 27.24
CA LEU A 67 -5.67 -11.10 28.24
C LEU A 67 -4.55 -10.36 29.01
N CYS A 68 -3.34 -10.25 28.46
CA CYS A 68 -2.26 -9.50 29.07
C CYS A 68 -2.32 -8.01 28.73
N GLU A 69 -1.79 -7.17 29.65
CA GLU A 69 -1.56 -5.75 29.42
C GLU A 69 -0.11 -5.56 28.92
N LEU A 70 0.03 -5.16 27.64
CA LEU A 70 1.30 -5.03 26.93
C LEU A 70 1.47 -3.61 26.35
N SER A 71 0.60 -2.67 26.71
CA SER A 71 0.61 -1.32 26.16
C SER A 71 1.96 -0.63 26.39
N ASN A 72 2.39 0.15 25.38
CA ASN A 72 3.64 0.93 25.38
C ASN A 72 4.91 0.10 25.46
N LEU A 73 4.89 -1.21 25.19
CA LEU A 73 6.08 -2.05 25.12
C LEU A 73 6.69 -2.02 23.70
N ASP A 74 7.98 -2.35 23.62
CA ASP A 74 8.70 -2.50 22.36
C ASP A 74 8.91 -3.99 22.04
N LEU A 75 8.22 -4.45 20.98
CA LEU A 75 8.33 -5.77 20.40
C LEU A 75 8.83 -5.71 18.95
N SER A 76 9.50 -4.61 18.58
CA SER A 76 9.98 -4.42 17.22
C SER A 76 10.97 -5.51 16.81
N GLY A 77 10.88 -5.99 15.57
CA GLY A 77 11.75 -7.02 15.00
C GLY A 77 11.64 -8.40 15.65
N SER A 78 10.70 -8.60 16.58
CA SER A 78 10.56 -9.87 17.29
C SER A 78 9.95 -10.96 16.41
N VAL A 79 10.34 -12.21 16.65
CA VAL A 79 9.76 -13.40 16.03
C VAL A 79 8.60 -13.85 16.91
N LEU A 80 7.37 -13.61 16.45
CA LEU A 80 6.11 -13.88 17.18
C LEU A 80 5.13 -14.73 16.35
N ALA A 81 5.64 -15.41 15.32
CA ALA A 81 4.81 -16.26 14.46
C ALA A 81 4.02 -17.29 15.29
N SER A 82 2.72 -17.35 15.09
CA SER A 82 1.79 -18.20 15.83
C SER A 82 1.65 -17.91 17.34
N ALA A 83 2.12 -16.79 17.85
CA ALA A 83 1.88 -16.38 19.25
C ALA A 83 0.38 -16.14 19.52
N ASP A 84 -0.03 -16.16 20.79
CA ASP A 84 -1.43 -15.96 21.19
C ASP A 84 -1.59 -14.67 21.99
N PHE A 85 -2.21 -13.66 21.36
CA PHE A 85 -2.57 -12.37 21.95
C PHE A 85 -4.09 -12.22 22.14
N THR A 86 -4.85 -13.31 22.20
CA THR A 86 -6.31 -13.25 22.36
C THR A 86 -6.71 -12.28 23.47
N GLY A 87 -7.48 -11.24 23.12
CA GLY A 87 -7.96 -10.23 24.06
C GLY A 87 -6.86 -9.43 24.76
N ALA A 88 -5.60 -9.48 24.31
CA ALA A 88 -4.52 -8.69 24.87
C ALA A 88 -4.71 -7.21 24.60
N LYS A 89 -4.11 -6.35 25.42
CA LYS A 89 -4.07 -4.91 25.26
C LYS A 89 -2.68 -4.49 24.80
N LEU A 90 -2.60 -3.99 23.60
CA LEU A 90 -1.36 -3.59 22.91
C LEU A 90 -1.45 -2.11 22.46
N HIS A 91 -2.17 -1.29 23.20
CA HIS A 91 -2.31 0.13 22.87
C HIS A 91 -0.95 0.81 22.81
N ASN A 92 -0.67 1.52 21.69
CA ASN A 92 0.60 2.22 21.49
C ASN A 92 1.86 1.32 21.60
N THR A 93 1.73 0.03 21.29
CA THR A 93 2.85 -0.94 21.32
C THR A 93 3.63 -0.85 20.01
N LEU A 94 4.97 -0.94 20.09
CA LEU A 94 5.84 -0.99 18.92
C LEU A 94 6.00 -2.44 18.44
N LEU A 95 5.63 -2.69 17.20
CA LEU A 95 5.69 -4.01 16.54
C LEU A 95 6.34 -3.90 15.15
N ARG A 96 7.19 -2.88 14.94
CA ARG A 96 7.84 -2.60 13.66
C ARG A 96 8.66 -3.79 13.18
N GLY A 97 8.41 -4.24 11.94
CA GLY A 97 9.18 -5.32 11.34
C GLY A 97 9.07 -6.67 12.06
N ALA A 98 8.11 -6.83 12.97
CA ALA A 98 7.90 -8.10 13.67
C ALA A 98 7.35 -9.18 12.73
N ASP A 99 7.77 -10.43 12.94
CA ASP A 99 7.17 -11.61 12.31
C ASP A 99 5.95 -12.04 13.13
N LEU A 100 4.76 -11.67 12.66
CA LEU A 100 3.47 -11.91 13.28
C LEU A 100 2.62 -12.90 12.45
N ARG A 101 3.25 -13.72 11.61
CA ARG A 101 2.54 -14.68 10.74
C ARG A 101 1.72 -15.66 11.57
N MET A 102 0.46 -15.89 11.17
CA MET A 102 -0.47 -16.81 11.85
C MET A 102 -0.70 -16.48 13.34
N THR A 103 -0.34 -15.28 13.78
CA THR A 103 -0.56 -14.83 15.16
C THR A 103 -2.05 -14.67 15.42
N ASN A 104 -2.46 -15.04 16.64
CA ASN A 104 -3.84 -14.88 17.09
C ASN A 104 -4.02 -13.57 17.85
N PHE A 105 -4.63 -12.58 17.22
CA PHE A 105 -5.05 -11.30 17.80
C PHE A 105 -6.58 -11.21 18.01
N TYR A 106 -7.26 -12.36 18.11
CA TYR A 106 -8.71 -12.40 18.30
C TYR A 106 -9.12 -11.48 19.45
N ALA A 107 -9.97 -10.49 19.15
CA ALA A 107 -10.47 -9.52 20.11
C ALA A 107 -9.36 -8.72 20.86
N ALA A 108 -8.17 -8.58 20.29
CA ALA A 108 -7.08 -7.80 20.87
C ALA A 108 -7.28 -6.29 20.62
N ASP A 109 -6.74 -5.46 21.51
CA ASP A 109 -6.73 -4.00 21.35
C ASP A 109 -5.33 -3.53 20.95
N LEU A 110 -5.18 -3.22 19.66
CA LEU A 110 -3.96 -2.69 19.04
C LEU A 110 -4.13 -1.20 18.66
N ALA A 111 -5.05 -0.48 19.31
CA ALA A 111 -5.24 0.93 19.00
C ALA A 111 -3.92 1.71 19.12
N GLU A 112 -3.65 2.55 18.12
CA GLU A 112 -2.42 3.37 18.03
C GLU A 112 -1.10 2.56 17.98
N ALA A 113 -1.14 1.24 17.82
CA ALA A 113 0.06 0.41 17.69
C ALA A 113 0.81 0.73 16.40
N ASP A 114 2.16 0.61 16.45
CA ASP A 114 3.02 0.79 15.30
C ASP A 114 3.48 -0.57 14.75
N LEU A 115 2.89 -0.96 13.64
CA LEU A 115 3.09 -2.24 12.95
C LEU A 115 3.86 -2.05 11.62
N MET A 116 4.53 -0.92 11.40
CA MET A 116 5.24 -0.66 10.12
C MET A 116 6.14 -1.84 9.74
N HIS A 117 6.02 -2.29 8.48
CA HIS A 117 6.81 -3.40 7.91
C HIS A 117 6.62 -4.77 8.59
N ALA A 118 5.65 -4.94 9.48
CA ALA A 118 5.37 -6.23 10.11
C ALA A 118 4.76 -7.23 9.11
N ASP A 119 5.03 -8.52 9.31
CA ASP A 119 4.39 -9.60 8.55
C ASP A 119 3.27 -10.24 9.37
N LEU A 120 2.03 -9.93 9.03
CA LEU A 120 0.79 -10.43 9.63
C LEU A 120 0.10 -11.45 8.70
N THR A 121 0.85 -12.11 7.81
CA THR A 121 0.27 -13.11 6.89
C THR A 121 -0.54 -14.16 7.65
N ALA A 122 -1.81 -14.32 7.25
CA ALA A 122 -2.77 -15.24 7.84
C ALA A 122 -3.03 -15.05 9.36
N ALA A 123 -2.80 -13.84 9.89
CA ALA A 123 -3.13 -13.52 11.27
C ALA A 123 -4.64 -13.52 11.51
N ASP A 124 -5.08 -14.00 12.68
CA ASP A 124 -6.47 -13.91 13.12
C ASP A 124 -6.70 -12.59 13.85
N MET A 125 -7.28 -11.62 13.14
CA MET A 125 -7.58 -10.26 13.62
C MET A 125 -9.07 -10.06 13.90
N ARG A 126 -9.86 -11.16 13.99
CA ARG A 126 -11.32 -11.07 14.18
C ARG A 126 -11.67 -10.32 15.46
N GLY A 127 -12.51 -9.29 15.29
CA GLY A 127 -12.90 -8.40 16.39
C GLY A 127 -11.76 -7.59 16.99
N ALA A 128 -10.59 -7.50 16.35
CA ALA A 128 -9.47 -6.69 16.83
C ALA A 128 -9.75 -5.19 16.65
N ILE A 129 -9.25 -4.37 17.57
CA ILE A 129 -9.32 -2.91 17.52
C ILE A 129 -7.97 -2.37 17.06
N LEU A 130 -7.92 -1.76 15.87
CA LEU A 130 -6.71 -1.18 15.28
C LEU A 130 -6.88 0.32 15.00
N ARG A 131 -7.76 0.98 15.73
CA ARG A 131 -8.06 2.40 15.54
C ARG A 131 -6.80 3.24 15.64
N GLY A 132 -6.51 4.01 14.58
CA GLY A 132 -5.32 4.85 14.53
C GLY A 132 -3.98 4.09 14.42
N ALA A 133 -3.99 2.76 14.27
CA ALA A 133 -2.77 1.97 14.12
C ALA A 133 -2.01 2.33 12.83
N VAL A 134 -0.68 2.25 12.87
CA VAL A 134 0.20 2.53 11.73
C VAL A 134 0.68 1.20 11.14
N MET A 135 0.19 0.85 9.95
CA MET A 135 0.47 -0.42 9.26
C MET A 135 1.08 -0.19 7.86
N ILE A 136 1.94 0.81 7.74
CA ILE A 136 2.59 1.15 6.46
C ILE A 136 3.47 -0.01 6.00
N SER A 137 3.29 -0.44 4.74
CA SER A 137 4.06 -1.52 4.12
C SER A 137 4.00 -2.87 4.86
N CYS A 138 2.96 -3.11 5.65
CA CYS A 138 2.70 -4.42 6.26
C CYS A 138 2.29 -5.47 5.25
N ASN A 139 2.55 -6.72 5.57
CA ASN A 139 1.98 -7.85 4.86
C ASN A 139 0.81 -8.44 5.66
N LEU A 140 -0.41 -8.21 5.21
CA LEU A 140 -1.67 -8.70 5.78
C LEU A 140 -2.36 -9.73 4.85
N THR A 141 -1.58 -10.38 3.98
CA THR A 141 -2.10 -11.37 3.04
C THR A 141 -2.89 -12.45 3.78
N SER A 142 -4.14 -12.66 3.38
CA SER A 142 -5.05 -13.64 3.97
C SER A 142 -5.37 -13.43 5.46
N ALA A 143 -5.11 -12.25 6.03
CA ALA A 143 -5.52 -11.93 7.40
C ALA A 143 -7.06 -11.87 7.52
N ASP A 144 -7.59 -12.23 8.69
CA ASP A 144 -9.03 -12.32 8.94
C ASP A 144 -9.48 -11.24 9.93
N PHE A 145 -10.21 -10.23 9.43
CA PHE A 145 -10.76 -9.10 10.21
C PHE A 145 -12.28 -9.19 10.40
N ARG A 146 -12.87 -10.34 10.21
CA ARG A 146 -14.32 -10.50 10.42
C ARG A 146 -14.70 -10.26 11.88
N ASN A 147 -15.99 -10.28 12.16
CA ASN A 147 -16.53 -10.14 13.49
C ASN A 147 -15.96 -11.20 14.45
N GLY A 148 -15.69 -10.79 15.68
CA GLY A 148 -15.23 -11.65 16.75
C GLY A 148 -15.62 -11.09 18.11
N THR A 149 -16.27 -11.88 18.96
CA THR A 149 -16.68 -11.45 20.30
C THR A 149 -16.04 -12.35 21.34
N LEU A 150 -15.21 -11.77 22.20
CA LEU A 150 -14.64 -12.48 23.33
C LEU A 150 -15.60 -12.36 24.52
N ALA A 151 -16.11 -13.49 24.96
CA ALA A 151 -16.92 -13.59 26.19
C ALA A 151 -16.14 -14.34 27.27
N LEU A 152 -16.18 -13.82 28.48
CA LEU A 152 -15.60 -14.47 29.66
C LEU A 152 -16.72 -14.90 30.60
N ALA A 153 -16.57 -16.07 31.21
CA ALA A 153 -17.48 -16.53 32.26
C ALA A 153 -17.19 -15.73 33.55
N ARG A 154 -18.20 -15.01 34.04
CA ARG A 154 -18.14 -14.30 35.32
C ARG A 154 -19.37 -14.69 36.12
N ASN A 155 -19.18 -15.24 37.31
CA ASN A 155 -20.28 -15.71 38.21
C ASN A 155 -21.27 -16.66 37.51
N GLY A 156 -20.82 -17.46 36.52
CA GLY A 156 -21.65 -18.39 35.75
C GLY A 156 -22.37 -17.77 34.54
N GLU A 157 -22.21 -16.47 34.28
CA GLU A 157 -22.74 -15.78 33.10
C GLU A 157 -21.61 -15.43 32.14
N LEU A 158 -21.92 -15.50 30.82
CA LEU A 158 -21.00 -15.05 29.77
C LEU A 158 -21.13 -13.53 29.61
N VAL A 159 -20.02 -12.81 29.88
CA VAL A 159 -19.94 -11.36 29.73
C VAL A 159 -19.02 -11.05 28.55
N SER A 160 -19.50 -10.26 27.57
CA SER A 160 -18.65 -9.78 26.47
C SER A 160 -17.57 -8.85 27.03
N VAL A 161 -16.34 -9.05 26.58
CA VAL A 161 -15.17 -8.24 26.98
C VAL A 161 -15.00 -7.03 26.08
N GLN A 162 -15.73 -6.97 24.97
CA GLN A 162 -15.65 -5.89 23.98
C GLN A 162 -16.99 -5.15 23.83
N SER A 163 -16.89 -3.88 23.43
CA SER A 163 -18.04 -3.04 23.13
C SER A 163 -18.66 -3.30 21.75
N SER A 164 -17.91 -3.85 20.80
CA SER A 164 -18.38 -4.24 19.46
C SER A 164 -17.77 -5.56 19.05
N ALA A 165 -18.45 -6.27 18.16
CA ALA A 165 -17.97 -7.53 17.59
C ALA A 165 -17.14 -7.31 16.32
N GLU A 166 -17.25 -6.13 15.71
CA GLU A 166 -16.62 -5.77 14.45
C GLU A 166 -15.15 -5.43 14.66
N ALA A 167 -14.28 -5.82 13.71
CA ALA A 167 -12.93 -5.31 13.67
C ALA A 167 -12.95 -3.82 13.31
N ASP A 168 -12.18 -3.02 14.03
CA ASP A 168 -12.19 -1.56 13.89
C ASP A 168 -10.79 -1.06 13.44
N LEU A 169 -10.67 -0.74 12.15
CA LEU A 169 -9.50 -0.15 11.52
C LEU A 169 -9.68 1.36 11.27
N SER A 170 -10.71 1.97 11.84
CA SER A 170 -10.99 3.39 11.58
C SER A 170 -9.80 4.28 11.92
N LYS A 171 -9.53 5.26 11.03
CA LYS A 171 -8.39 6.18 11.10
C LYS A 171 -7.01 5.52 11.10
N ALA A 172 -6.90 4.23 10.79
CA ALA A 172 -5.62 3.57 10.63
C ALA A 172 -4.89 4.08 9.37
N VAL A 173 -3.56 3.99 9.37
CA VAL A 173 -2.71 4.31 8.22
C VAL A 173 -2.16 3.01 7.64
N ILE A 174 -2.75 2.54 6.52
CA ILE A 174 -2.47 1.22 5.91
C ILE A 174 -1.85 1.39 4.51
N MET A 175 -1.13 2.46 4.32
CA MET A 175 -0.51 2.78 3.03
C MET A 175 0.47 1.69 2.59
N ARG A 176 0.45 1.33 1.28
CA ARG A 176 1.39 0.38 0.68
C ARG A 176 1.36 -1.02 1.31
N ALA A 177 0.36 -1.31 2.12
CA ALA A 177 0.23 -2.64 2.72
C ALA A 177 -0.32 -3.65 1.70
N THR A 178 0.01 -4.91 1.90
CA THR A 178 -0.56 -6.01 1.12
C THR A 178 -1.69 -6.66 1.92
N LEU A 179 -2.93 -6.49 1.47
CA LEU A 179 -4.13 -7.09 2.05
C LEU A 179 -4.78 -8.10 1.07
N SER A 180 -4.01 -8.63 0.14
CA SER A 180 -4.57 -9.55 -0.85
C SER A 180 -5.20 -10.78 -0.17
N ARG A 181 -6.43 -11.13 -0.60
CA ARG A 181 -7.26 -12.19 -0.02
C ARG A 181 -7.59 -12.01 1.47
N ALA A 182 -7.43 -10.83 2.04
CA ALA A 182 -7.86 -10.54 3.41
C ALA A 182 -9.40 -10.58 3.50
N ARG A 183 -9.92 -10.86 4.68
CA ARG A 183 -11.36 -10.95 4.97
C ARG A 183 -11.76 -9.81 5.90
N LEU A 184 -12.42 -8.80 5.34
CA LEU A 184 -12.80 -7.55 6.01
C LEU A 184 -14.32 -7.36 6.03
N SER A 185 -15.11 -8.44 5.87
CA SER A 185 -16.58 -8.32 5.90
C SER A 185 -17.05 -7.75 7.23
N ASP A 186 -18.04 -6.85 7.15
CA ASP A 186 -18.65 -6.16 8.27
C ASP A 186 -17.68 -5.34 9.15
N SER A 187 -16.45 -5.07 8.70
CA SER A 187 -15.45 -4.30 9.46
C SER A 187 -15.63 -2.80 9.31
N PHE A 188 -15.17 -2.03 10.31
CA PHE A 188 -15.06 -0.57 10.23
C PHE A 188 -13.70 -0.16 9.67
N VAL A 189 -13.69 0.39 8.45
CA VAL A 189 -12.51 0.87 7.73
C VAL A 189 -12.66 2.35 7.36
N MET A 190 -13.55 3.06 8.06
CA MET A 190 -13.87 4.46 7.77
C MET A 190 -12.70 5.40 8.07
N GLN A 191 -12.56 6.45 7.25
CA GLN A 191 -11.50 7.46 7.39
C GLN A 191 -10.08 6.88 7.43
N THR A 192 -9.90 5.71 6.83
CA THR A 192 -8.62 4.98 6.78
C THR A 192 -7.79 5.43 5.59
N ASP A 193 -6.49 5.56 5.77
CA ASP A 193 -5.57 5.84 4.66
C ASP A 193 -5.03 4.52 4.07
N LEU A 194 -5.62 4.10 2.96
CA LEU A 194 -5.30 2.86 2.23
C LEU A 194 -4.51 3.13 0.94
N ARG A 195 -3.96 4.32 0.76
CA ARG A 195 -3.28 4.69 -0.50
C ARG A 195 -2.27 3.62 -0.94
N ASP A 196 -2.39 3.23 -2.22
CA ASP A 196 -1.51 2.26 -2.87
C ASP A 196 -1.50 0.87 -2.21
N ALA A 197 -2.48 0.51 -1.41
CA ALA A 197 -2.61 -0.82 -0.83
C ALA A 197 -3.02 -1.85 -1.90
N ASP A 198 -2.51 -3.07 -1.76
CA ASP A 198 -2.91 -4.23 -2.57
C ASP A 198 -4.04 -4.98 -1.87
N LEU A 199 -5.26 -4.80 -2.35
CA LEU A 199 -6.47 -5.43 -1.83
C LEU A 199 -6.99 -6.55 -2.75
N ARG A 200 -6.21 -7.03 -3.71
CA ARG A 200 -6.67 -8.00 -4.72
C ARG A 200 -7.32 -9.23 -4.12
N GLY A 201 -8.54 -9.52 -4.60
CA GLY A 201 -9.30 -10.69 -4.16
C GLY A 201 -9.71 -10.66 -2.69
N SER A 202 -9.62 -9.52 -2.01
CA SER A 202 -10.11 -9.37 -0.64
C SER A 202 -11.64 -9.37 -0.59
N ILE A 203 -12.21 -9.73 0.56
CA ILE A 203 -13.66 -9.77 0.79
C ILE A 203 -14.02 -8.63 1.75
N LEU A 204 -14.73 -7.64 1.23
CA LEU A 204 -15.12 -6.40 1.89
C LEU A 204 -16.66 -6.25 1.96
N CYS A 205 -17.39 -7.38 1.88
CA CYS A 205 -18.86 -7.35 1.94
C CYS A 205 -19.33 -6.62 3.21
N LYS A 206 -20.21 -5.61 3.04
CA LYS A 206 -20.77 -4.81 4.12
C LYS A 206 -19.73 -4.02 4.95
N ALA A 207 -18.47 -3.97 4.52
CA ALA A 207 -17.47 -3.15 5.18
C ALA A 207 -17.83 -1.66 5.08
N ASN A 208 -17.54 -0.91 6.12
CA ASN A 208 -17.72 0.55 6.11
C ASN A 208 -16.38 1.22 5.75
N LEU A 209 -16.27 1.69 4.52
CA LEU A 209 -15.10 2.39 3.95
C LEU A 209 -15.39 3.89 3.73
N SER A 210 -16.42 4.43 4.38
CA SER A 210 -16.79 5.84 4.18
C SER A 210 -15.62 6.79 4.49
N ASP A 211 -15.49 7.83 3.67
CA ASP A 211 -14.45 8.85 3.76
C ASP A 211 -13.00 8.32 3.73
N SER A 212 -12.79 7.06 3.33
CA SER A 212 -11.45 6.47 3.27
C SER A 212 -10.70 6.90 2.02
N ASN A 213 -9.37 6.96 2.12
CA ASN A 213 -8.49 7.27 1.00
C ASN A 213 -7.96 5.97 0.35
N LEU A 214 -8.58 5.59 -0.76
CA LEU A 214 -8.26 4.41 -1.57
C LEU A 214 -7.51 4.78 -2.88
N THR A 215 -6.91 5.97 -2.93
CA THR A 215 -6.18 6.44 -4.12
C THR A 215 -5.11 5.44 -4.55
N GLY A 216 -5.17 5.00 -5.80
CA GLY A 216 -4.19 4.08 -6.39
C GLY A 216 -4.22 2.65 -5.85
N CYS A 217 -5.21 2.26 -5.04
CA CYS A 217 -5.38 0.89 -4.57
C CYS A 217 -5.59 -0.10 -5.71
N ASP A 218 -5.15 -1.34 -5.51
CA ASP A 218 -5.52 -2.45 -6.35
C ASP A 218 -6.65 -3.27 -5.70
N LEU A 219 -7.87 -3.04 -6.18
CA LEU A 219 -9.11 -3.71 -5.77
C LEU A 219 -9.53 -4.77 -6.80
N THR A 220 -8.60 -5.25 -7.65
CA THR A 220 -8.91 -6.27 -8.67
C THR A 220 -9.57 -7.50 -8.03
N SER A 221 -10.73 -7.87 -8.57
CA SER A 221 -11.50 -9.04 -8.10
C SER A 221 -11.93 -8.99 -6.62
N CYS A 222 -12.00 -7.80 -6.01
CA CYS A 222 -12.55 -7.65 -4.66
C CYS A 222 -14.06 -7.86 -4.65
N ASP A 223 -14.58 -8.39 -3.55
CA ASP A 223 -16.01 -8.41 -3.27
C ASP A 223 -16.37 -7.26 -2.32
N LEU A 224 -17.01 -6.22 -2.87
CA LEU A 224 -17.50 -5.02 -2.19
C LEU A 224 -19.03 -5.01 -2.10
N THR A 225 -19.68 -6.19 -2.17
CA THR A 225 -21.14 -6.30 -2.08
C THR A 225 -21.64 -5.62 -0.80
N GLU A 226 -22.63 -4.71 -0.94
CA GLU A 226 -23.22 -3.93 0.13
C GLU A 226 -22.23 -3.07 0.95
N ALA A 227 -20.98 -2.87 0.47
CA ALA A 227 -20.00 -2.02 1.15
C ALA A 227 -20.42 -0.55 1.10
N ASN A 228 -20.10 0.19 2.17
CA ASN A 228 -20.30 1.64 2.23
C ASN A 228 -19.00 2.37 1.83
N LEU A 229 -18.99 2.96 0.64
CA LEU A 229 -17.90 3.76 0.07
C LEU A 229 -18.27 5.24 -0.05
N GLU A 230 -19.27 5.70 0.73
CA GLU A 230 -19.70 7.11 0.72
C GLU A 230 -18.54 8.05 0.99
N GLY A 231 -18.37 9.05 0.11
CA GLY A 231 -17.27 10.02 0.22
C GLY A 231 -15.86 9.46 0.01
N ALA A 232 -15.69 8.16 -0.28
CA ALA A 232 -14.38 7.54 -0.45
C ALA A 232 -13.63 8.11 -1.66
N ASN A 233 -12.31 8.28 -1.53
CA ASN A 233 -11.45 8.68 -2.64
C ASN A 233 -10.83 7.45 -3.32
N LEU A 234 -11.35 7.09 -4.48
CA LEU A 234 -10.92 5.97 -5.35
C LEU A 234 -10.15 6.44 -6.58
N GLU A 235 -9.60 7.67 -6.54
CA GLU A 235 -8.84 8.23 -7.68
C GLU A 235 -7.72 7.28 -8.11
N GLY A 236 -7.71 6.90 -9.41
CA GLY A 236 -6.73 5.99 -9.97
C GLY A 236 -6.73 4.57 -9.39
N ALA A 237 -7.74 4.17 -8.62
CA ALA A 237 -7.87 2.81 -8.11
C ALA A 237 -8.13 1.81 -9.26
N ILE A 238 -7.62 0.58 -9.12
CA ILE A 238 -7.89 -0.50 -10.07
C ILE A 238 -8.97 -1.38 -9.48
N MET A 239 -10.12 -1.42 -10.13
CA MET A 239 -11.29 -2.17 -9.69
C MET A 239 -11.69 -3.26 -10.69
N THR A 240 -10.79 -3.65 -11.60
CA THR A 240 -11.06 -4.65 -12.65
C THR A 240 -11.69 -5.90 -12.05
N GLY A 241 -12.92 -6.22 -12.52
CA GLY A 241 -13.67 -7.38 -12.04
C GLY A 241 -14.10 -7.33 -10.57
N ALA A 242 -14.06 -6.16 -9.92
CA ALA A 242 -14.61 -6.01 -8.58
C ALA A 242 -16.15 -6.11 -8.60
N ILE A 243 -16.73 -6.64 -7.52
CA ILE A 243 -18.18 -6.81 -7.34
C ILE A 243 -18.69 -5.70 -6.44
N LEU A 244 -19.54 -4.80 -6.97
CA LEU A 244 -20.09 -3.61 -6.29
C LEU A 244 -21.62 -3.69 -6.10
N ARG A 245 -22.16 -4.88 -6.07
CA ARG A 245 -23.62 -5.09 -5.92
C ARG A 245 -24.14 -4.43 -4.65
N HIS A 246 -25.10 -3.49 -4.80
CA HIS A 246 -25.68 -2.72 -3.70
C HIS A 246 -24.67 -1.90 -2.87
N ALA A 247 -23.46 -1.68 -3.38
CA ALA A 247 -22.50 -0.80 -2.73
C ALA A 247 -22.99 0.65 -2.74
N ASN A 248 -22.72 1.41 -1.67
CA ASN A 248 -22.99 2.83 -1.60
C ASN A 248 -21.73 3.62 -1.98
N LEU A 249 -21.74 4.24 -3.18
CA LEU A 249 -20.65 5.07 -3.69
C LEU A 249 -21.01 6.58 -3.66
N LYS A 250 -22.09 6.97 -2.94
CA LYS A 250 -22.54 8.35 -2.88
C LYS A 250 -21.36 9.31 -2.60
N GLY A 251 -21.18 10.32 -3.48
CA GLY A 251 -20.12 11.32 -3.33
C GLY A 251 -18.69 10.81 -3.52
N ALA A 252 -18.49 9.54 -3.85
CA ALA A 252 -17.15 8.97 -4.05
C ALA A 252 -16.44 9.57 -5.27
N ASN A 253 -15.10 9.64 -5.23
CA ASN A 253 -14.27 10.09 -6.34
C ASN A 253 -13.70 8.88 -7.11
N LEU A 254 -14.22 8.63 -8.31
CA LEU A 254 -13.76 7.57 -9.24
C LEU A 254 -12.95 8.12 -10.43
N ILE A 255 -12.45 9.35 -10.36
CA ILE A 255 -11.65 9.94 -11.44
C ILE A 255 -10.41 9.08 -11.70
N GLY A 256 -10.22 8.63 -12.95
CA GLY A 256 -9.09 7.76 -13.32
C GLY A 256 -9.15 6.33 -12.77
N ALA A 257 -10.22 5.96 -12.06
CA ALA A 257 -10.41 4.57 -11.64
C ALA A 257 -10.64 3.64 -12.84
N ILE A 258 -10.09 2.43 -12.76
CA ILE A 258 -10.23 1.41 -13.80
C ILE A 258 -11.36 0.46 -13.42
N LEU A 259 -12.44 0.54 -14.18
CA LEU A 259 -13.69 -0.17 -13.91
C LEU A 259 -13.94 -1.29 -14.94
N ASP A 260 -12.90 -1.88 -15.54
CA ASP A 260 -13.04 -2.92 -16.55
C ASP A 260 -13.75 -4.16 -15.98
N GLY A 261 -14.91 -4.51 -16.56
CA GLY A 261 -15.72 -5.65 -16.12
C GLY A 261 -16.49 -5.44 -14.81
N VAL A 262 -16.63 -4.19 -14.36
CA VAL A 262 -17.39 -3.84 -13.15
C VAL A 262 -18.83 -3.54 -13.52
N ASP A 263 -19.79 -4.17 -12.83
CA ASP A 263 -21.23 -3.87 -12.93
C ASP A 263 -21.64 -2.88 -11.82
N LEU A 264 -22.01 -1.66 -12.20
CA LEU A 264 -22.45 -0.60 -11.31
C LEU A 264 -23.98 -0.42 -11.28
N THR A 265 -24.75 -1.27 -11.99
CA THR A 265 -26.20 -1.08 -12.18
C THR A 265 -27.01 -1.10 -10.89
N LEU A 266 -26.52 -1.81 -9.85
CA LEU A 266 -27.17 -1.91 -8.55
C LEU A 266 -26.45 -1.10 -7.46
N ALA A 267 -25.41 -0.37 -7.80
CA ALA A 267 -24.68 0.50 -6.87
C ALA A 267 -25.35 1.88 -6.76
N ASN A 268 -25.27 2.50 -5.59
CA ASN A 268 -25.67 3.90 -5.44
C ASN A 268 -24.56 4.81 -5.98
N MET A 269 -24.85 5.49 -7.10
CA MET A 269 -23.92 6.37 -7.81
C MET A 269 -24.26 7.86 -7.64
N GLU A 270 -25.07 8.23 -6.62
CA GLU A 270 -25.44 9.63 -6.36
C GLU A 270 -24.19 10.49 -6.12
N ASP A 271 -24.06 11.61 -6.81
CA ASP A 271 -22.95 12.58 -6.70
C ASP A 271 -21.53 11.99 -6.90
N VAL A 272 -21.42 10.81 -7.52
CA VAL A 272 -20.12 10.20 -7.83
C VAL A 272 -19.36 11.02 -8.87
N LYS A 273 -18.10 11.32 -8.60
CA LYS A 273 -17.21 11.98 -9.56
C LYS A 273 -16.60 10.93 -10.48
N THR A 274 -16.95 10.97 -11.75
CA THR A 274 -16.45 10.08 -12.80
C THR A 274 -15.77 10.87 -13.92
N ILE A 275 -15.22 10.14 -14.90
CA ILE A 275 -14.69 10.71 -16.13
C ILE A 275 -15.84 11.27 -16.97
N GLU A 276 -15.73 12.51 -17.39
CA GLU A 276 -16.64 13.11 -18.34
C GLU A 276 -16.18 12.87 -19.78
N GLN A 277 -17.11 12.49 -20.67
CA GLN A 277 -16.80 12.37 -22.10
C GLN A 277 -16.69 13.75 -22.76
N LEU A 278 -15.73 13.91 -23.68
CA LEU A 278 -15.52 15.17 -24.41
C LEU A 278 -16.74 15.61 -25.23
N ALA A 279 -17.60 14.68 -25.63
CA ALA A 279 -18.80 14.97 -26.48
C ALA A 279 -19.83 15.92 -25.82
N GLY A 280 -19.75 16.14 -24.50
CA GLY A 280 -20.64 17.03 -23.75
C GLY A 280 -20.01 18.38 -23.37
N MET A 281 -18.81 18.71 -23.88
CA MET A 281 -18.12 19.95 -23.51
C MET A 281 -18.71 21.14 -24.31
N GLU A 282 -18.89 22.27 -23.63
CA GLU A 282 -19.30 23.54 -24.26
C GLU A 282 -18.20 24.08 -25.20
N GLU A 283 -16.93 23.79 -24.92
CA GLU A 283 -15.76 24.22 -25.69
C GLU A 283 -15.12 23.01 -26.40
N SER A 284 -14.80 23.16 -27.70
CA SER A 284 -14.14 22.08 -28.43
C SER A 284 -12.69 21.85 -27.94
N LEU A 285 -12.18 20.60 -28.02
CA LEU A 285 -10.78 20.30 -27.72
C LEU A 285 -9.83 21.18 -28.57
N ALA A 286 -10.17 21.47 -29.81
CA ALA A 286 -9.37 22.31 -30.71
C ALA A 286 -9.25 23.75 -30.17
N ASP A 287 -10.34 24.31 -29.64
CA ASP A 287 -10.34 25.65 -29.06
C ASP A 287 -9.50 25.66 -27.74
N MET A 288 -9.64 24.65 -26.91
CA MET A 288 -8.82 24.48 -25.68
C MET A 288 -7.34 24.40 -26.02
N LEU A 289 -6.95 23.62 -27.02
CA LEU A 289 -5.56 23.48 -27.46
C LEU A 289 -5.04 24.80 -28.05
N THR A 290 -5.84 25.52 -28.80
CA THR A 290 -5.47 26.83 -29.35
C THR A 290 -5.29 27.87 -28.25
N ALA A 291 -6.19 27.91 -27.27
CA ALA A 291 -6.07 28.79 -26.11
C ALA A 291 -4.83 28.43 -25.25
N HIS A 292 -4.51 27.14 -25.13
CA HIS A 292 -3.33 26.69 -24.41
C HIS A 292 -2.02 27.02 -25.12
N ALA A 293 -1.94 26.85 -26.42
CA ALA A 293 -0.80 27.26 -27.21
C ALA A 293 -0.47 28.75 -27.01
N LYS A 294 -1.52 29.58 -27.05
CA LYS A 294 -1.39 31.01 -26.77
C LYS A 294 -0.94 31.31 -25.33
N TRP A 295 -1.45 30.52 -24.37
CA TRP A 295 -1.04 30.64 -22.96
C TRP A 295 0.46 30.33 -22.78
N ILE A 296 0.98 29.29 -23.43
CA ILE A 296 2.42 28.95 -23.43
C ILE A 296 3.26 30.05 -24.09
N GLU A 297 2.88 30.49 -25.31
CA GLU A 297 3.60 31.51 -26.06
C GLU A 297 3.70 32.85 -25.31
N THR A 298 2.68 33.18 -24.54
CA THR A 298 2.59 34.45 -23.81
C THR A 298 3.04 34.37 -22.34
N ASN A 299 3.63 33.24 -21.92
CA ASN A 299 3.98 32.96 -20.52
C ASN A 299 2.80 33.19 -19.53
N GLY A 300 1.61 32.76 -19.93
CA GLY A 300 0.42 32.82 -19.10
C GLY A 300 -0.34 34.14 -19.09
N THR A 301 0.08 35.15 -19.87
CA THR A 301 -0.58 36.47 -19.90
C THR A 301 -1.83 36.50 -20.79
N GLN A 302 -1.93 35.60 -21.76
CA GLN A 302 -3.10 35.45 -22.66
C GLN A 302 -3.37 33.95 -22.87
N GLY A 303 -4.62 33.66 -23.30
CA GLY A 303 -5.04 32.28 -23.43
C GLY A 303 -5.41 31.64 -22.08
N ARG A 304 -5.41 30.31 -22.05
CA ARG A 304 -5.76 29.54 -20.85
C ARG A 304 -4.96 28.24 -20.78
N GLN A 305 -4.51 27.86 -19.58
CA GLN A 305 -3.88 26.57 -19.36
C GLN A 305 -4.85 25.43 -19.72
N LEU A 306 -4.34 24.41 -20.42
CA LEU A 306 -5.11 23.24 -20.78
C LEU A 306 -5.41 22.41 -19.51
N ASP A 307 -6.69 22.14 -19.26
CA ASP A 307 -7.12 21.21 -18.21
C ASP A 307 -8.07 20.16 -18.83
N LEU A 308 -7.56 18.94 -18.93
CA LEU A 308 -8.27 17.76 -19.42
C LEU A 308 -8.40 16.70 -18.31
N SER A 309 -8.38 17.14 -17.05
CA SER A 309 -8.54 16.24 -15.90
C SER A 309 -9.83 15.43 -16.01
N GLY A 310 -9.73 14.11 -15.82
CA GLY A 310 -10.88 13.20 -15.87
C GLY A 310 -11.59 13.13 -17.24
N LYS A 311 -11.00 13.59 -18.33
CA LYS A 311 -11.60 13.51 -19.67
C LYS A 311 -11.23 12.20 -20.37
N ASP A 312 -12.17 11.69 -21.19
CA ASP A 312 -11.90 10.53 -22.05
C ASP A 312 -11.30 10.98 -23.39
N LEU A 313 -10.03 10.66 -23.56
CA LEU A 313 -9.20 10.96 -24.73
C LEU A 313 -8.77 9.65 -25.43
N THR A 314 -9.51 8.56 -25.24
CA THR A 314 -9.19 7.25 -25.80
C THR A 314 -9.01 7.33 -27.31
N GLY A 315 -7.87 6.86 -27.81
CA GLY A 315 -7.53 6.81 -29.23
C GLY A 315 -7.33 8.18 -29.90
N MET A 316 -7.34 9.28 -29.16
CA MET A 316 -7.16 10.63 -29.71
C MET A 316 -5.75 10.81 -30.27
N ASP A 317 -5.63 11.55 -31.37
CA ASP A 317 -4.34 11.99 -31.90
C ASP A 317 -3.94 13.35 -31.30
N LEU A 318 -3.02 13.30 -30.36
CA LEU A 318 -2.39 14.44 -29.69
C LEU A 318 -0.90 14.55 -30.05
N SER A 319 -0.50 13.90 -31.15
CA SER A 319 0.90 13.87 -31.57
C SER A 319 1.41 15.26 -31.98
N ARG A 320 2.68 15.53 -31.68
CA ARG A 320 3.38 16.79 -32.01
C ARG A 320 2.73 18.06 -31.43
N MET A 321 1.77 17.93 -30.52
CA MET A 321 1.11 19.07 -29.88
C MET A 321 1.94 19.67 -28.75
N THR A 322 1.74 20.97 -28.51
CA THR A 322 2.29 21.68 -27.35
C THR A 322 1.35 21.50 -26.17
N LEU A 323 1.68 20.56 -25.29
CA LEU A 323 0.89 20.17 -24.11
C LEU A 323 1.65 20.45 -22.80
N SER A 324 2.71 21.27 -22.89
CA SER A 324 3.58 21.60 -21.75
C SER A 324 2.78 22.29 -20.63
N ALA A 325 3.00 21.89 -19.38
CA ALA A 325 2.24 22.32 -18.21
C ALA A 325 0.72 22.04 -18.30
N GLY A 326 0.25 21.24 -19.27
CA GLY A 326 -1.15 20.80 -19.35
C GLY A 326 -1.51 19.87 -18.19
N ILE A 327 -2.78 19.89 -17.77
CA ILE A 327 -3.30 19.07 -16.65
C ILE A 327 -4.14 17.94 -17.25
N PHE A 328 -3.72 16.69 -16.99
CA PHE A 328 -4.36 15.45 -17.48
C PHE A 328 -4.63 14.48 -16.31
N ARG A 329 -4.85 14.98 -15.12
CA ARG A 329 -5.07 14.13 -13.95
C ARG A 329 -6.24 13.20 -14.14
N GLY A 330 -6.01 11.89 -13.96
CA GLY A 330 -7.05 10.88 -14.11
C GLY A 330 -7.70 10.84 -15.51
N ALA A 331 -7.12 11.50 -16.53
CA ALA A 331 -7.62 11.41 -17.89
C ALA A 331 -7.44 9.99 -18.46
N VAL A 332 -8.37 9.55 -19.32
CA VAL A 332 -8.24 8.30 -20.05
C VAL A 332 -7.60 8.56 -21.41
N LEU A 333 -6.36 8.12 -21.56
CA LEU A 333 -5.52 8.26 -22.76
C LEU A 333 -5.20 6.89 -23.37
N ARG A 334 -6.10 5.91 -23.22
CA ARG A 334 -5.90 4.55 -23.76
C ARG A 334 -5.70 4.60 -25.27
N ASN A 335 -4.62 3.98 -25.74
CA ASN A 335 -4.28 3.95 -27.17
C ASN A 335 -4.18 5.33 -27.84
N ALA A 336 -4.12 6.42 -27.07
CA ALA A 336 -3.93 7.75 -27.62
C ALA A 336 -2.54 7.89 -28.24
N ASN A 337 -2.43 8.73 -29.25
CA ASN A 337 -1.16 9.05 -29.89
C ASN A 337 -0.62 10.38 -29.33
N LEU A 338 0.39 10.30 -28.49
CA LEU A 338 1.13 11.42 -27.89
C LEU A 338 2.56 11.53 -28.46
N SER A 339 2.82 10.85 -29.57
CA SER A 339 4.18 10.80 -30.12
C SER A 339 4.69 12.18 -30.51
N ARG A 340 5.96 12.46 -30.13
CA ARG A 340 6.65 13.74 -30.40
C ARG A 340 5.96 14.97 -29.81
N SER A 341 5.01 14.81 -28.89
CA SER A 341 4.38 15.95 -28.21
C SER A 341 5.34 16.57 -27.18
N ALA A 342 5.13 17.85 -26.89
CA ALA A 342 5.81 18.55 -25.81
C ALA A 342 4.95 18.45 -24.54
N LEU A 343 5.38 17.68 -23.56
CA LEU A 343 4.70 17.43 -22.29
C LEU A 343 5.55 17.91 -21.10
N LEU A 344 6.41 18.92 -21.32
CA LEU A 344 7.24 19.46 -20.24
C LEU A 344 6.36 19.92 -19.09
N MET A 345 6.69 19.49 -17.86
CA MET A 345 5.95 19.85 -16.65
C MET A 345 4.45 19.50 -16.67
N ALA A 346 3.96 18.69 -17.63
CA ALA A 346 2.57 18.26 -17.66
C ALA A 346 2.22 17.37 -16.47
N ASP A 347 1.00 17.45 -15.96
CA ASP A 347 0.51 16.60 -14.86
C ASP A 347 -0.40 15.49 -15.40
N LEU A 348 0.16 14.28 -15.53
CA LEU A 348 -0.50 13.05 -15.96
C LEU A 348 -0.72 12.09 -14.77
N SER A 349 -0.73 12.62 -13.54
CA SER A 349 -0.94 11.79 -12.35
C SER A 349 -2.26 11.03 -12.43
N SER A 350 -2.25 9.75 -12.07
CA SER A 350 -3.40 8.84 -12.13
C SER A 350 -4.03 8.69 -13.53
N ALA A 351 -3.40 9.15 -14.61
CA ALA A 351 -3.93 9.01 -15.98
C ALA A 351 -3.80 7.55 -16.48
N ASP A 352 -4.78 7.11 -17.27
CA ASP A 352 -4.76 5.80 -17.92
C ASP A 352 -4.17 5.92 -19.33
N LEU A 353 -2.89 5.60 -19.46
CA LEU A 353 -2.10 5.65 -20.69
C LEU A 353 -1.84 4.23 -21.26
N ARG A 354 -2.67 3.24 -20.93
CA ARG A 354 -2.49 1.85 -21.39
C ARG A 354 -2.48 1.78 -22.91
N GLY A 355 -1.43 1.20 -23.47
CA GLY A 355 -1.24 1.06 -24.92
C GLY A 355 -1.02 2.39 -25.67
N ALA A 356 -0.86 3.52 -24.97
CA ALA A 356 -0.62 4.81 -25.60
C ALA A 356 0.72 4.83 -26.37
N ASN A 357 0.76 5.53 -27.49
CA ASN A 357 1.99 5.81 -28.23
C ASN A 357 2.57 7.15 -27.75
N ILE A 358 3.67 7.07 -26.97
CA ILE A 358 4.34 8.25 -26.40
C ILE A 358 5.75 8.42 -27.00
N ARG A 359 6.04 7.75 -28.11
CA ARG A 359 7.38 7.74 -28.74
C ARG A 359 7.94 9.14 -28.93
N ASN A 360 9.20 9.33 -28.51
CA ASN A 360 9.92 10.59 -28.66
C ASN A 360 9.23 11.83 -28.07
N ALA A 361 8.28 11.66 -27.14
CA ALA A 361 7.68 12.79 -26.43
C ALA A 361 8.70 13.42 -25.46
N ASN A 362 8.57 14.72 -25.25
CA ASN A 362 9.40 15.43 -24.26
C ASN A 362 8.59 15.62 -22.98
N MET A 363 8.89 14.77 -21.99
CA MET A 363 8.20 14.70 -20.70
C MET A 363 9.07 15.20 -19.52
N ARG A 364 10.10 16.00 -19.80
CA ARG A 364 11.01 16.51 -18.77
C ARG A 364 10.25 17.30 -17.71
N GLY A 365 10.46 16.97 -16.44
CA GLY A 365 9.75 17.55 -15.31
C GLY A 365 8.26 17.18 -15.19
N ALA A 366 7.74 16.29 -16.03
CA ALA A 366 6.34 15.87 -15.97
C ALA A 366 6.05 15.01 -14.73
N ARG A 367 4.78 14.98 -14.31
CA ARG A 367 4.28 14.18 -13.20
C ARG A 367 3.41 13.05 -13.76
N LEU A 368 3.80 11.81 -13.50
CA LEU A 368 3.10 10.59 -13.88
C LEU A 368 2.84 9.70 -12.65
N ILE A 369 2.68 10.32 -11.49
CA ILE A 369 2.48 9.60 -10.23
C ILE A 369 1.26 8.69 -10.36
N ARG A 370 1.41 7.40 -10.09
CA ARG A 370 0.34 6.37 -10.18
C ARG A 370 -0.30 6.23 -11.57
N SER A 371 0.31 6.74 -12.62
CA SER A 371 -0.22 6.57 -13.96
C SER A 371 -0.14 5.12 -14.44
N MET A 372 -1.09 4.73 -15.29
CA MET A 372 -1.18 3.40 -15.91
C MET A 372 -0.55 3.44 -17.29
N LEU A 373 0.66 2.90 -17.41
CA LEU A 373 1.44 2.88 -18.65
C LEU A 373 1.66 1.44 -19.17
N VAL A 374 0.80 0.50 -18.75
CA VAL A 374 0.94 -0.91 -19.15
C VAL A 374 0.86 -1.04 -20.67
N GLY A 375 1.93 -1.59 -21.27
CA GLY A 375 2.03 -1.76 -22.71
C GLY A 375 2.17 -0.46 -23.51
N ALA A 376 2.37 0.69 -22.88
CA ALA A 376 2.63 1.95 -23.60
C ALA A 376 3.98 1.93 -24.31
N ASP A 377 4.05 2.55 -25.47
CA ASP A 377 5.30 2.74 -26.21
C ASP A 377 5.95 4.10 -25.87
N MET A 378 6.96 4.06 -25.05
CA MET A 378 7.74 5.21 -24.57
C MET A 378 9.15 5.23 -25.22
N THR A 379 9.33 4.58 -26.38
CA THR A 379 10.63 4.54 -27.07
C THR A 379 11.16 5.96 -27.31
N GLY A 380 12.38 6.23 -26.86
CA GLY A 380 13.07 7.51 -27.06
C GLY A 380 12.43 8.70 -26.32
N VAL A 381 11.60 8.47 -25.29
CA VAL A 381 11.05 9.53 -24.45
C VAL A 381 12.17 10.27 -23.72
N LEU A 382 12.05 11.60 -23.64
CA LEU A 382 12.92 12.45 -22.84
C LEU A 382 12.22 12.75 -21.50
N ALA A 383 12.75 12.21 -20.41
CA ALA A 383 12.19 12.34 -19.06
C ALA A 383 13.26 12.69 -18.01
N SER A 384 14.39 13.23 -18.44
CA SER A 384 15.41 13.80 -17.55
C SER A 384 14.91 15.08 -16.87
N PRO A 385 15.55 15.55 -15.78
CA PRO A 385 15.18 16.78 -15.10
C PRO A 385 15.24 18.00 -16.04
N ILE A 386 14.40 18.99 -15.77
CA ILE A 386 14.47 20.30 -16.41
C ILE A 386 14.87 21.35 -15.40
N ASN A 387 15.87 22.18 -15.71
CA ASN A 387 16.26 23.30 -14.86
C ASN A 387 15.44 24.54 -15.21
N ILE A 388 14.72 25.07 -14.22
CA ILE A 388 13.96 26.31 -14.35
C ILE A 388 14.38 27.22 -13.20
N GLN A 389 14.98 28.36 -13.54
CA GLN A 389 15.44 29.36 -12.57
C GLN A 389 16.38 28.81 -11.47
N GLY A 390 17.25 27.85 -11.83
CA GLY A 390 18.17 27.23 -10.89
C GLY A 390 17.60 26.08 -10.08
N HIS A 391 16.34 25.72 -10.28
CA HIS A 391 15.67 24.58 -9.67
C HIS A 391 15.54 23.42 -10.66
N ASP A 392 16.01 22.23 -10.27
CA ASP A 392 15.86 21.03 -11.08
C ASP A 392 14.52 20.34 -10.78
N TRP A 393 13.65 20.31 -11.79
CA TRP A 393 12.37 19.61 -11.73
C TRP A 393 12.54 18.21 -12.31
N GLN A 394 12.46 17.20 -11.46
CA GLN A 394 12.55 15.80 -11.86
C GLN A 394 11.23 15.33 -12.50
N THR A 395 11.35 14.47 -13.50
CA THR A 395 10.20 13.69 -13.96
C THR A 395 9.80 12.68 -12.87
N ASN A 396 8.54 12.67 -12.49
CA ASN A 396 8.06 11.85 -11.39
C ASN A 396 7.13 10.75 -11.88
N LEU A 397 7.64 9.50 -11.87
CA LEU A 397 6.94 8.25 -12.19
C LEU A 397 6.69 7.41 -10.93
N GLU A 398 6.63 8.04 -9.76
CA GLU A 398 6.39 7.34 -8.50
C GLU A 398 5.15 6.46 -8.61
N ARG A 399 5.34 5.14 -8.35
CA ARG A 399 4.28 4.12 -8.42
C ARG A 399 3.55 4.03 -9.75
N ALA A 400 4.13 4.53 -10.82
CA ALA A 400 3.60 4.30 -12.14
C ALA A 400 3.63 2.81 -12.50
N ARG A 401 2.63 2.34 -13.23
CA ARG A 401 2.51 0.95 -13.67
C ARG A 401 2.97 0.84 -15.12
N LEU A 402 4.22 0.45 -15.29
CA LEU A 402 4.94 0.33 -16.56
C LEU A 402 5.07 -1.13 -17.02
N GLY A 403 4.27 -2.04 -16.48
CA GLY A 403 4.32 -3.45 -16.85
C GLY A 403 4.22 -3.63 -18.38
N LYS A 404 5.15 -4.37 -18.99
CA LYS A 404 5.21 -4.59 -20.44
C LYS A 404 5.38 -3.31 -21.29
N ALA A 405 5.65 -2.15 -20.70
CA ALA A 405 5.92 -0.93 -21.45
C ALA A 405 7.23 -1.04 -22.24
N ILE A 406 7.32 -0.29 -23.34
CA ILE A 406 8.51 -0.25 -24.20
C ILE A 406 9.21 1.09 -23.98
N LEU A 407 10.37 1.07 -23.30
CA LEU A 407 11.14 2.28 -22.98
C LEU A 407 12.49 2.33 -23.73
N VAL A 408 12.65 1.54 -24.76
CA VAL A 408 13.94 1.41 -25.47
C VAL A 408 14.53 2.77 -25.84
N GLY A 409 15.76 3.05 -25.38
CA GLY A 409 16.46 4.30 -25.64
C GLY A 409 15.85 5.54 -25.00
N ALA A 410 14.98 5.40 -24.02
CA ALA A 410 14.45 6.53 -23.26
C ALA A 410 15.50 7.14 -22.34
N ASP A 411 15.40 8.44 -22.09
CA ASP A 411 16.21 9.16 -21.09
C ASP A 411 15.39 9.41 -19.81
N LEU A 412 15.62 8.56 -18.81
CA LEU A 412 15.04 8.63 -17.46
C LEU A 412 16.09 9.11 -16.43
N THR A 413 17.19 9.73 -16.90
CA THR A 413 18.23 10.27 -16.01
C THR A 413 17.61 11.09 -14.88
N GLY A 414 17.96 10.80 -13.62
CA GLY A 414 17.46 11.51 -12.45
C GLY A 414 15.95 11.45 -12.20
N ALA A 415 15.20 10.61 -12.92
CA ALA A 415 13.76 10.46 -12.72
C ALA A 415 13.44 9.74 -11.40
N ASN A 416 12.30 10.06 -10.81
CA ASN A 416 11.76 9.32 -9.66
C ASN A 416 10.88 8.17 -10.16
N LEU A 417 11.33 6.93 -9.97
CA LEU A 417 10.63 5.68 -10.27
C LEU A 417 10.33 4.88 -9.00
N SER A 418 10.34 5.54 -7.83
CA SER A 418 10.13 4.83 -6.57
C SER A 418 8.78 4.11 -6.55
N GLY A 419 8.79 2.84 -6.16
CA GLY A 419 7.61 1.97 -6.15
C GLY A 419 7.02 1.67 -7.53
N ALA A 420 7.68 2.02 -8.64
CA ALA A 420 7.17 1.75 -9.98
C ALA A 420 7.14 0.24 -10.30
N ASP A 421 6.10 -0.20 -11.01
CA ASP A 421 5.98 -1.56 -11.52
C ASP A 421 6.48 -1.63 -12.97
N LEU A 422 7.70 -2.14 -13.15
CA LEU A 422 8.37 -2.31 -14.46
C LEU A 422 8.41 -3.78 -14.90
N ARG A 423 7.58 -4.64 -14.34
CA ARG A 423 7.59 -6.08 -14.66
C ARG A 423 7.41 -6.33 -16.14
N GLN A 424 8.29 -7.14 -16.72
CA GLN A 424 8.28 -7.50 -18.14
C GLN A 424 8.43 -6.27 -19.09
N ALA A 425 8.84 -5.10 -18.58
CA ALA A 425 9.09 -3.94 -19.42
C ALA A 425 10.35 -4.13 -20.28
N GLN A 426 10.37 -3.50 -21.45
CA GLN A 426 11.54 -3.47 -22.33
C GLN A 426 12.30 -2.17 -22.08
N ILE A 427 13.35 -2.22 -21.25
CA ILE A 427 14.13 -1.04 -20.86
C ILE A 427 15.57 -1.08 -21.40
N ARG A 428 15.74 -1.71 -22.56
CA ARG A 428 17.06 -1.78 -23.22
C ARG A 428 17.61 -0.41 -23.56
N ASN A 429 18.91 -0.19 -23.28
CA ASN A 429 19.63 1.05 -23.59
C ASN A 429 18.94 2.30 -23.03
N VAL A 430 18.24 2.18 -21.90
CA VAL A 430 17.64 3.30 -21.19
C VAL A 430 18.71 3.99 -20.35
N SER A 431 18.76 5.33 -20.42
CA SER A 431 19.58 6.11 -19.49
C SER A 431 18.78 6.32 -18.19
N ILE A 432 19.26 5.74 -17.07
CA ILE A 432 18.66 5.88 -15.74
C ILE A 432 19.62 6.44 -14.69
N LYS A 433 20.75 6.98 -15.12
CA LYS A 433 21.77 7.50 -14.20
C LYS A 433 21.18 8.44 -13.15
N GLY A 434 21.39 8.12 -11.87
CA GLY A 434 20.88 8.90 -10.74
C GLY A 434 19.38 8.83 -10.53
N ALA A 435 18.65 7.92 -11.20
CA ALA A 435 17.23 7.68 -10.96
C ALA A 435 16.99 7.05 -9.60
N ASP A 436 15.80 7.30 -9.04
CA ASP A 436 15.34 6.67 -7.81
C ASP A 436 14.43 5.48 -8.13
N LEU A 437 14.93 4.26 -7.89
CA LEU A 437 14.24 2.99 -8.08
C LEU A 437 13.89 2.32 -6.73
N THR A 438 13.90 3.07 -5.64
CA THR A 438 13.52 2.55 -4.32
C THR A 438 12.17 1.84 -4.41
N ASP A 439 12.08 0.61 -3.89
CA ASP A 439 10.87 -0.26 -3.92
C ASP A 439 10.34 -0.59 -5.33
N ALA A 440 11.05 -0.29 -6.41
CA ALA A 440 10.62 -0.59 -7.77
C ALA A 440 10.68 -2.11 -8.06
N ASN A 441 9.80 -2.58 -8.95
CA ASN A 441 9.76 -3.98 -9.36
C ASN A 441 10.11 -4.14 -10.84
N LEU A 442 11.33 -4.63 -11.12
CA LEU A 442 11.85 -4.89 -12.47
C LEU A 442 11.85 -6.40 -12.83
N THR A 443 11.10 -7.22 -12.10
CA THR A 443 11.08 -8.68 -12.32
C THR A 443 10.74 -9.01 -13.77
N ASN A 444 11.60 -9.80 -14.44
CA ASN A 444 11.49 -10.20 -15.83
C ASN A 444 11.53 -9.00 -16.82
N ALA A 445 12.03 -7.84 -16.43
CA ALA A 445 12.28 -6.76 -17.37
C ALA A 445 13.52 -7.06 -18.22
N ASP A 446 13.55 -6.54 -19.44
CA ASP A 446 14.73 -6.63 -20.33
C ASP A 446 15.68 -5.45 -20.04
N LEU A 447 16.73 -5.73 -19.25
CA LEU A 447 17.65 -4.75 -18.68
C LEU A 447 18.95 -4.57 -19.52
N ARG A 448 19.03 -5.15 -20.71
CA ARG A 448 20.28 -5.11 -21.52
C ARG A 448 20.70 -3.68 -21.84
N GLY A 449 21.97 -3.37 -21.56
CA GLY A 449 22.56 -2.05 -21.81
C GLY A 449 22.06 -0.95 -20.84
N VAL A 450 21.55 -1.32 -19.66
CA VAL A 450 21.16 -0.39 -18.62
C VAL A 450 22.26 -0.27 -17.57
N ASP A 451 22.73 0.96 -17.34
CA ASP A 451 23.69 1.29 -16.30
C ASP A 451 22.96 1.74 -15.02
N PHE A 452 23.05 0.93 -13.97
CA PHE A 452 22.47 1.22 -12.65
C PHE A 452 23.39 2.05 -11.74
N ALA A 453 24.57 2.46 -12.22
CA ALA A 453 25.47 3.29 -11.43
C ALA A 453 24.79 4.59 -10.97
N LYS A 454 25.00 4.94 -9.70
CA LYS A 454 24.40 6.13 -9.04
C LYS A 454 22.88 6.13 -8.89
N CYS A 455 22.20 5.00 -9.20
CA CYS A 455 20.78 4.83 -8.90
C CYS A 455 20.55 4.53 -7.41
N LYS A 456 19.40 4.93 -6.89
CA LYS A 456 18.92 4.43 -5.59
C LYS A 456 18.15 3.14 -5.83
N LEU A 457 18.60 2.03 -5.24
CA LEU A 457 18.09 0.68 -5.50
C LEU A 457 17.51 0.02 -4.24
N THR A 458 17.27 0.75 -3.17
CA THR A 458 16.76 0.20 -1.91
C THR A 458 15.48 -0.59 -2.17
N ASN A 459 15.46 -1.88 -1.77
CA ASN A 459 14.34 -2.82 -1.95
C ASN A 459 13.90 -3.03 -3.41
N ALA A 460 14.65 -2.60 -4.41
CA ALA A 460 14.32 -2.87 -5.81
C ALA A 460 14.39 -4.37 -6.10
N LYS A 461 13.44 -4.89 -6.91
CA LYS A 461 13.34 -6.32 -7.25
C LYS A 461 13.64 -6.56 -8.71
N GLY A 462 14.22 -7.73 -9.01
CA GLY A 462 14.49 -8.17 -10.40
C GLY A 462 15.70 -7.48 -11.03
N LEU A 463 16.61 -6.98 -10.21
CA LEU A 463 17.93 -6.51 -10.67
C LEU A 463 18.80 -7.72 -11.02
N PRO A 464 19.71 -7.60 -12.02
CA PRO A 464 20.76 -8.59 -12.24
C PRO A 464 21.69 -8.66 -11.02
N ASP A 465 22.35 -9.79 -10.82
CA ASP A 465 23.40 -9.87 -9.80
C ASP A 465 24.46 -8.83 -10.16
N LEU A 466 24.80 -7.95 -9.20
CA LEU A 466 25.71 -6.82 -9.43
C LEU A 466 27.13 -7.31 -9.81
N ASP A 467 27.47 -8.56 -9.46
CA ASP A 467 28.73 -9.22 -9.81
C ASP A 467 28.81 -9.59 -11.31
N ASP A 468 27.68 -9.69 -12.02
CA ASP A 468 27.63 -9.98 -13.46
C ASP A 468 27.82 -8.72 -14.33
N LEU A 469 27.83 -7.53 -13.73
CA LEU A 469 27.95 -6.25 -14.44
C LEU A 469 29.39 -5.71 -14.52
N GLU A 470 30.37 -6.33 -13.81
CA GLU A 470 31.79 -5.92 -13.84
C GLU A 470 32.64 -6.69 -14.85
N GLY A 471 32.05 -7.52 -15.69
CA GLY A 471 32.76 -8.39 -16.61
C GLY A 471 32.43 -8.26 -18.07
N ASP A 472 32.68 -7.12 -18.69
CA ASP A 472 32.95 -7.01 -20.15
C ASP A 472 33.55 -5.61 -20.42
N ASP A 473 34.84 -5.45 -20.10
CA ASP A 473 35.72 -4.42 -20.70
C ASP A 473 36.41 -4.97 -21.97
#